data_160da9a358da1e6b2e192811b487608b
#
_entry.id   160da9a358da1e6b2e192811b487608b
#
_cell.length_a   1.000
_cell.length_b   1.000
_cell.length_c   1.000
_cell.angle_alpha   90.00
_cell.angle_beta   90.00
_cell.angle_gamma   90.00
#
_symmetry.space_group_name_H-M   'P 1'
#
loop_
_entity.id
_entity.type
_entity.pdbx_description
1 polymer ?
#
loop_
_entity_poly.entity_id
_entity_poly.type
_entity_poly.pdbx_seq_one_letter_code
_entity_poly.pdbx_strand_id
1 'polypeptide(L)'
;YADMVLKYGWMKNDYKVLDSSNVTIKGDDMNTSGLSASMEIGQRLHLDRKTKEGWYVEPQAQLTVGHQSGGSFTASNGLNINVDSYNSVLGRVGMQAGYEVKSGKNPINVYAKASYVHEFDGDVGIRFNGVGVNQSFGDSWITYGVGATAQIGKKHNVYVDIERASGGQFNQPWAVNAGYRFEWW
;
A
#
# COMPACT_ATOMS: atom_id res chain seq x y z
N TYR A 1 -19.30 4.15 4.29
CA TYR A 1 -18.59 3.10 5.01
C TYR A 1 -17.44 3.68 5.83
N ALA A 2 -17.00 2.91 6.81
CA ALA A 2 -15.76 3.13 7.53
C ALA A 2 -15.08 1.77 7.71
N ASP A 3 -13.84 1.67 7.27
CA ASP A 3 -13.04 0.46 7.36
C ASP A 3 -11.82 0.70 8.25
N MET A 4 -11.52 -0.27 9.09
CA MET A 4 -10.32 -0.27 9.92
C MET A 4 -9.50 -1.53 9.63
N VAL A 5 -8.20 -1.36 9.45
CA VAL A 5 -7.29 -2.48 9.18
C VAL A 5 -6.10 -2.39 10.12
N LEU A 6 -5.80 -3.51 10.78
CA LEU A 6 -4.58 -3.70 11.56
C LEU A 6 -3.70 -4.71 10.83
N LYS A 7 -2.43 -4.37 10.62
CA LYS A 7 -1.45 -5.25 9.97
C LYS A 7 -0.23 -5.42 10.85
N TYR A 8 0.20 -6.66 11.00
CA TYR A 8 1.50 -7.00 11.56
C TYR A 8 2.29 -7.79 10.52
N GLY A 9 3.55 -7.44 10.34
CA GLY A 9 4.46 -8.12 9.43
C GLY A 9 5.78 -8.43 10.12
N TRP A 10 6.33 -9.59 9.79
CA TRP A 10 7.69 -9.95 10.14
C TRP A 10 8.45 -10.23 8.85
N MET A 11 9.62 -9.62 8.71
CA MET A 11 10.41 -9.66 7.49
C MET A 11 11.83 -10.11 7.82
N LYS A 12 12.33 -11.04 7.02
CA LYS A 12 13.73 -11.41 7.00
C LYS A 12 14.33 -10.90 5.70
N ASN A 13 15.39 -10.12 5.81
CA ASN A 13 16.06 -9.53 4.68
C ASN A 13 17.47 -10.08 4.56
N ASP A 14 17.77 -10.64 3.40
CA ASP A 14 19.10 -11.08 3.00
C ASP A 14 19.51 -10.31 1.73
N TYR A 15 20.76 -9.92 1.62
CA TYR A 15 21.22 -9.26 0.41
C TYR A 15 22.55 -9.85 -0.10
N LYS A 16 22.74 -9.68 -1.39
CA LYS A 16 23.94 -10.09 -2.10
C LYS A 16 24.29 -9.07 -3.16
N VAL A 17 25.49 -8.53 -3.10
CA VAL A 17 26.04 -7.58 -4.08
C VAL A 17 27.42 -8.01 -4.53
N LEU A 18 27.81 -7.59 -5.73
CA LEU A 18 29.19 -7.68 -6.21
C LEU A 18 29.88 -6.34 -6.00
N ASP A 19 31.06 -6.36 -5.39
CA ASP A 19 31.89 -5.16 -5.29
C ASP A 19 32.60 -4.85 -6.62
N SER A 20 33.36 -3.73 -6.67
CA SER A 20 34.10 -3.33 -7.84
C SER A 20 35.21 -4.29 -8.24
N SER A 21 35.61 -5.18 -7.34
CA SER A 21 36.62 -6.23 -7.53
C SER A 21 36.01 -7.59 -7.88
N ASN A 22 34.71 -7.60 -8.20
CA ASN A 22 33.91 -8.80 -8.50
C ASN A 22 33.81 -9.81 -7.33
N VAL A 23 34.06 -9.35 -6.11
CA VAL A 23 33.88 -10.15 -4.89
C VAL A 23 32.44 -10.07 -4.42
N THR A 24 31.84 -11.21 -4.11
CA THR A 24 30.49 -11.26 -3.57
C THR A 24 30.47 -10.86 -2.09
N ILE A 25 29.77 -9.80 -1.78
CA ILE A 25 29.47 -9.36 -0.41
C ILE A 25 28.04 -9.82 -0.08
N LYS A 26 27.88 -10.48 1.06
CA LYS A 26 26.59 -10.95 1.55
C LYS A 26 26.28 -10.31 2.90
N GLY A 27 25.00 -10.08 3.16
CA GLY A 27 24.48 -9.73 4.46
C GLY A 27 23.23 -10.57 4.69
N ASP A 28 23.25 -11.35 5.76
CA ASP A 28 22.20 -12.31 6.09
C ASP A 28 21.58 -11.92 7.44
N ASP A 29 20.33 -12.40 7.67
CA ASP A 29 19.65 -12.39 8.96
C ASP A 29 19.25 -11.01 9.51
N MET A 30 19.02 -10.00 8.67
CA MET A 30 18.37 -8.78 9.14
C MET A 30 16.87 -9.03 9.33
N ASN A 31 16.47 -9.22 10.58
CA ASN A 31 15.07 -9.42 10.95
C ASN A 31 14.46 -8.09 11.38
N THR A 32 13.32 -7.75 10.80
CA THR A 32 12.53 -6.57 11.14
C THR A 32 11.06 -6.93 11.30
N SER A 33 10.34 -6.16 12.10
CA SER A 33 8.90 -6.30 12.25
C SER A 33 8.21 -4.96 12.09
N GLY A 34 7.01 -4.99 11.55
CA GLY A 34 6.20 -3.79 11.37
C GLY A 34 4.79 -3.97 11.91
N LEU A 35 4.26 -2.93 12.50
CA LEU A 35 2.87 -2.84 12.93
C LEU A 35 2.27 -1.60 12.30
N SER A 36 1.10 -1.72 11.67
CA SER A 36 0.36 -0.56 11.16
C SER A 36 -1.13 -0.68 11.39
N ALA A 37 -1.76 0.47 11.59
CA ALA A 37 -3.20 0.60 11.67
C ALA A 37 -3.66 1.64 10.66
N SER A 38 -4.74 1.36 9.94
CA SER A 38 -5.35 2.31 9.03
C SER A 38 -6.83 2.43 9.25
N MET A 39 -7.35 3.62 9.00
CA MET A 39 -8.79 3.91 8.97
C MET A 39 -9.12 4.61 7.66
N GLU A 40 -10.09 4.11 6.97
CA GLU A 40 -10.63 4.69 5.73
C GLU A 40 -12.11 4.99 5.91
N ILE A 41 -12.53 6.13 5.39
CA ILE A 41 -13.94 6.49 5.26
C ILE A 41 -14.25 6.84 3.82
N GLY A 42 -15.45 6.51 3.37
CA GLY A 42 -15.90 6.86 2.04
C GLY A 42 -17.43 6.86 1.95
N GLN A 43 -17.93 7.56 0.96
CA GLN A 43 -19.37 7.64 0.72
C GLN A 43 -19.67 7.52 -0.78
N ARG A 44 -20.38 6.46 -1.14
CA ARG A 44 -20.83 6.28 -2.53
C ARG A 44 -22.09 7.11 -2.80
N LEU A 45 -21.99 8.00 -3.77
CA LEU A 45 -23.04 8.90 -4.21
C LEU A 45 -23.48 8.49 -5.63
N HIS A 46 -24.60 7.81 -5.73
CA HIS A 46 -25.19 7.45 -7.03
C HIS A 46 -25.89 8.64 -7.66
N LEU A 47 -25.72 8.81 -8.96
CA LEU A 47 -26.39 9.85 -9.73
C LEU A 47 -27.90 9.60 -9.79
N ASP A 48 -28.30 8.34 -9.94
CA ASP A 48 -29.68 7.94 -9.73
C ASP A 48 -29.92 7.51 -8.26
N ARG A 49 -30.51 8.40 -7.52
CA ARG A 49 -30.80 8.19 -6.09
C ARG A 49 -31.92 7.18 -5.84
N LYS A 50 -32.75 6.86 -6.84
CA LYS A 50 -33.90 5.96 -6.66
C LYS A 50 -33.50 4.50 -6.81
N THR A 51 -32.79 4.18 -7.88
CA THR A 51 -32.39 2.80 -8.15
C THR A 51 -31.07 2.43 -7.46
N LYS A 52 -30.24 3.42 -7.14
CA LYS A 52 -28.84 3.22 -6.70
C LYS A 52 -28.06 2.35 -7.67
N GLU A 53 -28.29 2.53 -8.96
CA GLU A 53 -27.62 1.87 -10.07
C GLU A 53 -27.01 2.91 -11.02
N GLY A 54 -26.16 2.46 -11.93
CA GLY A 54 -25.54 3.31 -12.92
C GLY A 54 -24.33 4.06 -12.40
N TRP A 55 -24.17 5.30 -12.82
CA TRP A 55 -23.02 6.11 -12.47
C TRP A 55 -23.01 6.53 -11.01
N TYR A 56 -21.85 6.48 -10.40
CA TYR A 56 -21.60 6.97 -9.05
C TYR A 56 -20.24 7.65 -8.94
N VAL A 57 -20.09 8.47 -7.92
CA VAL A 57 -18.82 8.98 -7.43
C VAL A 57 -18.68 8.63 -5.96
N GLU A 58 -17.45 8.36 -5.52
CA GLU A 58 -17.16 7.93 -4.16
C GLU A 58 -15.90 8.64 -3.66
N PRO A 59 -16.04 9.79 -2.96
CA PRO A 59 -14.93 10.39 -2.24
C PRO A 59 -14.48 9.49 -1.10
N GLN A 60 -13.16 9.45 -0.88
CA GLN A 60 -12.49 8.60 0.11
C GLN A 60 -11.42 9.39 0.83
N ALA A 61 -11.25 9.13 2.13
CA ALA A 61 -10.14 9.61 2.92
C ALA A 61 -9.62 8.49 3.81
N GLN A 62 -8.30 8.37 3.94
CA GLN A 62 -7.63 7.35 4.74
C GLN A 62 -6.47 7.96 5.50
N LEU A 63 -6.30 7.50 6.73
CA LEU A 63 -5.10 7.73 7.53
C LEU A 63 -4.51 6.38 7.91
N THR A 64 -3.20 6.23 7.73
CA THR A 64 -2.45 5.05 8.14
C THR A 64 -1.33 5.49 9.06
N VAL A 65 -1.19 4.85 10.20
CA VAL A 65 -0.05 5.02 11.11
C VAL A 65 0.68 3.70 11.20
N GLY A 66 2.00 3.75 11.20
CA GLY A 66 2.84 2.56 11.23
C GLY A 66 4.13 2.77 12.01
N HIS A 67 4.64 1.67 12.52
CA HIS A 67 5.96 1.57 13.13
C HIS A 67 6.70 0.38 12.55
N GLN A 68 7.93 0.61 12.10
CA GLN A 68 8.84 -0.43 11.61
C GLN A 68 10.02 -0.52 12.56
N SER A 69 10.30 -1.71 13.08
CA SER A 69 11.49 -1.92 13.91
C SER A 69 12.75 -1.79 13.07
N GLY A 70 13.80 -1.27 13.70
CA GLY A 70 15.13 -1.29 13.13
C GLY A 70 15.72 -2.70 13.06
N GLY A 71 16.86 -2.80 12.43
CA GLY A 71 17.64 -4.02 12.35
C GLY A 71 19.11 -3.74 12.11
N SER A 72 19.96 -4.71 12.40
CA SER A 72 21.39 -4.61 12.13
C SER A 72 21.93 -5.94 11.63
N PHE A 73 22.96 -5.86 10.83
CA PHE A 73 23.74 -7.01 10.38
C PHE A 73 25.18 -6.61 10.05
N THR A 74 26.05 -7.60 10.03
CA THR A 74 27.42 -7.41 9.59
C THR A 74 27.62 -8.14 8.28
N ALA A 75 27.99 -7.41 7.24
CA ALA A 75 28.27 -7.97 5.93
C ALA A 75 29.55 -8.83 5.93
N SER A 76 29.67 -9.73 4.97
CA SER A 76 30.82 -10.66 4.85
C SER A 76 32.17 -9.99 4.70
N ASN A 77 32.22 -8.72 4.32
CA ASN A 77 33.42 -7.89 4.27
C ASN A 77 33.69 -7.10 5.56
N GLY A 78 32.94 -7.34 6.63
CA GLY A 78 33.09 -6.66 7.92
C GLY A 78 32.36 -5.33 8.04
N LEU A 79 31.59 -4.89 7.02
CA LEU A 79 30.79 -3.69 7.09
C LEU A 79 29.61 -3.91 8.04
N ASN A 80 29.54 -3.14 9.12
CA ASN A 80 28.39 -3.14 10.03
C ASN A 80 27.35 -2.13 9.53
N ILE A 81 26.13 -2.60 9.33
CA ILE A 81 24.99 -1.80 8.90
C ILE A 81 23.93 -1.86 9.98
N ASN A 82 23.49 -0.69 10.43
CA ASN A 82 22.41 -0.52 11.39
C ASN A 82 21.35 0.39 10.78
N VAL A 83 20.12 -0.08 10.76
CA VAL A 83 18.94 0.67 10.30
C VAL A 83 18.11 0.97 11.54
N ASP A 84 17.87 2.23 11.82
CA ASP A 84 17.06 2.65 12.96
C ASP A 84 15.58 2.28 12.73
N SER A 85 14.80 2.17 13.80
CA SER A 85 13.35 2.09 13.70
C SER A 85 12.81 3.41 13.17
N TYR A 86 11.68 3.35 12.46
CA TYR A 86 11.01 4.55 11.98
C TYR A 86 9.50 4.44 12.11
N ASN A 87 8.86 5.59 12.13
CA ASN A 87 7.42 5.71 12.08
C ASN A 87 6.99 6.20 10.70
N SER A 88 5.74 5.91 10.36
CA SER A 88 5.08 6.39 9.14
C SER A 88 3.71 6.91 9.50
N VAL A 89 3.36 8.08 8.99
CA VAL A 89 2.02 8.67 9.08
C VAL A 89 1.60 9.07 7.67
N LEU A 90 0.77 8.24 7.07
CA LEU A 90 0.39 8.38 5.67
C LEU A 90 -1.07 8.79 5.56
N GLY A 91 -1.32 9.93 4.92
CA GLY A 91 -2.65 10.42 4.58
C GLY A 91 -2.97 10.19 3.11
N ARG A 92 -4.19 9.78 2.81
CA ARG A 92 -4.69 9.63 1.44
C ARG A 92 -6.06 10.27 1.32
N VAL A 93 -6.24 11.08 0.30
CA VAL A 93 -7.55 11.58 -0.13
C VAL A 93 -7.74 11.23 -1.61
N GLY A 94 -8.91 10.75 -1.96
CA GLY A 94 -9.14 10.25 -3.30
C GLY A 94 -10.60 10.26 -3.72
N MET A 95 -10.81 9.89 -4.96
CA MET A 95 -12.12 9.73 -5.55
C MET A 95 -12.14 8.51 -6.47
N GLN A 96 -13.21 7.77 -6.38
CA GLN A 96 -13.55 6.71 -7.30
C GLN A 96 -14.80 7.14 -8.09
N ALA A 97 -14.79 6.94 -9.39
CA ALA A 97 -15.97 7.09 -10.25
C ALA A 97 -16.21 5.78 -10.99
N GLY A 98 -17.43 5.32 -11.01
CA GLY A 98 -17.74 4.02 -11.59
C GLY A 98 -19.17 3.88 -12.08
N TYR A 99 -19.42 2.73 -12.65
CA TYR A 99 -20.72 2.34 -13.16
C TYR A 99 -21.12 0.98 -12.55
N GLU A 100 -22.24 0.96 -11.85
CA GLU A 100 -22.77 -0.23 -11.18
C GLU A 100 -24.00 -0.76 -11.91
N VAL A 101 -23.95 -2.03 -12.28
CA VAL A 101 -25.07 -2.76 -12.85
C VAL A 101 -25.55 -3.81 -11.85
N LYS A 102 -26.79 -3.71 -11.41
CA LYS A 102 -27.44 -4.72 -10.58
C LYS A 102 -28.26 -5.66 -11.45
N SER A 103 -27.58 -6.50 -12.24
CA SER A 103 -28.26 -7.50 -13.04
C SER A 103 -28.65 -8.70 -12.19
N GLY A 104 -29.84 -8.65 -11.60
CA GLY A 104 -30.39 -9.76 -10.82
C GLY A 104 -29.53 -10.11 -9.57
N LYS A 105 -28.96 -11.32 -9.58
CA LYS A 105 -28.14 -11.84 -8.45
C LYS A 105 -26.65 -11.54 -8.57
N ASN A 106 -26.22 -10.90 -9.64
CA ASN A 106 -24.80 -10.73 -9.98
C ASN A 106 -24.48 -9.26 -10.28
N PRO A 107 -24.42 -8.38 -9.26
CA PRO A 107 -24.00 -7.01 -9.47
C PRO A 107 -22.54 -6.96 -9.95
N ILE A 108 -22.32 -6.11 -10.96
CA ILE A 108 -21.00 -5.83 -11.52
C ILE A 108 -20.74 -4.34 -11.36
N ASN A 109 -19.55 -3.99 -10.95
CA ASN A 109 -19.09 -2.62 -10.83
C ASN A 109 -17.75 -2.46 -11.56
N VAL A 110 -17.66 -1.48 -12.43
CA VAL A 110 -16.41 -1.05 -13.07
C VAL A 110 -16.11 0.38 -12.65
N TYR A 111 -14.85 0.68 -12.36
CA TYR A 111 -14.48 1.97 -11.82
C TYR A 111 -13.09 2.43 -12.25
N ALA A 112 -12.91 3.74 -12.20
CA ALA A 112 -11.62 4.39 -12.20
C ALA A 112 -11.43 5.08 -10.85
N LYS A 113 -10.20 5.12 -10.34
CA LYS A 113 -9.84 5.75 -9.07
C LYS A 113 -8.62 6.64 -9.24
N ALA A 114 -8.57 7.71 -8.47
CA ALA A 114 -7.40 8.57 -8.34
C ALA A 114 -7.31 9.07 -6.90
N SER A 115 -6.09 9.13 -6.35
CA SER A 115 -5.86 9.61 -4.99
C SER A 115 -4.55 10.38 -4.91
N TYR A 116 -4.53 11.37 -4.04
CA TYR A 116 -3.33 12.05 -3.58
C TYR A 116 -2.92 11.43 -2.25
N VAL A 117 -1.66 11.08 -2.14
CA VAL A 117 -1.07 10.44 -0.96
C VAL A 117 0.07 11.32 -0.47
N HIS A 118 0.18 11.48 0.85
CA HIS A 118 1.26 12.20 1.49
C HIS A 118 1.77 11.43 2.71
N GLU A 119 3.09 11.25 2.78
CA GLU A 119 3.79 10.73 3.96
C GLU A 119 4.27 11.92 4.80
N PHE A 120 3.76 12.02 6.03
CA PHE A 120 4.04 13.12 6.95
C PHE A 120 5.28 12.84 7.82
N ASP A 121 5.57 11.56 8.06
CA ASP A 121 6.68 11.09 8.88
C ASP A 121 7.24 9.84 8.23
N GLY A 122 8.49 9.72 8.03
CA GLY A 122 9.08 8.60 7.29
C GLY A 122 10.60 8.68 7.30
N ASP A 123 11.17 9.39 8.27
CA ASP A 123 12.60 9.55 8.39
C ASP A 123 13.22 8.28 8.99
N VAL A 124 14.27 7.77 8.34
CA VAL A 124 15.04 6.63 8.80
C VAL A 124 16.53 6.95 8.87
N GLY A 125 17.14 6.63 10.00
CA GLY A 125 18.60 6.67 10.18
C GLY A 125 19.24 5.36 9.74
N ILE A 126 20.29 5.44 8.92
CA ILE A 126 21.10 4.28 8.53
C ILE A 126 22.55 4.58 8.94
N ARG A 127 23.20 3.63 9.61
CA ARG A 127 24.59 3.76 10.01
C ARG A 127 25.46 2.69 9.35
N PHE A 128 26.56 3.12 8.77
CA PHE A 128 27.59 2.26 8.17
C PHE A 128 28.87 2.39 9.01
N ASN A 129 29.28 1.34 9.72
CA ASN A 129 30.41 1.38 10.66
C ASN A 129 30.36 2.57 11.63
N GLY A 130 29.15 2.94 12.08
CA GLY A 130 28.93 4.07 12.99
C GLY A 130 28.76 5.44 12.31
N VAL A 131 29.02 5.57 11.01
CA VAL A 131 28.77 6.80 10.25
C VAL A 131 27.29 6.83 9.82
N GLY A 132 26.56 7.83 10.30
CA GLY A 132 25.11 7.96 10.05
C GLY A 132 24.79 8.66 8.75
N VAL A 133 23.75 8.19 8.07
CA VAL A 133 23.07 8.84 6.94
C VAL A 133 21.59 8.85 7.25
N ASN A 134 20.95 9.99 7.15
CA ASN A 134 19.49 10.09 7.30
C ASN A 134 18.85 10.07 5.92
N GLN A 135 17.83 9.22 5.77
CA GLN A 135 16.99 9.16 4.59
C GLN A 135 15.58 9.57 4.98
N SER A 136 15.05 10.58 4.31
CA SER A 136 13.65 10.99 4.47
C SER A 136 12.80 10.37 3.36
N PHE A 137 11.68 9.77 3.74
CA PHE A 137 10.64 9.28 2.85
C PHE A 137 9.38 10.16 2.88
N GLY A 138 9.44 11.31 3.61
CA GLY A 138 8.40 12.32 3.61
C GLY A 138 8.23 12.88 2.20
N ASP A 139 7.12 12.54 1.54
CA ASP A 139 6.88 12.87 0.14
C ASP A 139 5.39 12.78 -0.23
N SER A 140 5.09 13.22 -1.44
CA SER A 140 3.75 13.16 -2.00
C SER A 140 3.74 12.51 -3.36
N TRP A 141 2.71 11.71 -3.62
CA TRP A 141 2.51 11.09 -4.92
C TRP A 141 1.03 10.97 -5.26
N ILE A 142 0.75 10.71 -6.51
CA ILE A 142 -0.60 10.43 -7.01
C ILE A 142 -0.68 8.95 -7.35
N THR A 143 -1.76 8.30 -6.92
CA THR A 143 -2.13 6.97 -7.39
C THR A 143 -3.35 7.08 -8.29
N TYR A 144 -3.40 6.29 -9.37
CA TYR A 144 -4.55 6.21 -10.24
C TYR A 144 -4.64 4.82 -10.87
N GLY A 145 -5.86 4.40 -11.14
CA GLY A 145 -6.08 3.06 -11.64
C GLY A 145 -7.50 2.81 -12.09
N VAL A 146 -7.71 1.61 -12.59
CA VAL A 146 -9.02 1.09 -13.00
C VAL A 146 -9.24 -0.29 -12.41
N GLY A 147 -10.49 -0.62 -12.15
CA GLY A 147 -10.82 -1.91 -11.57
C GLY A 147 -12.24 -2.34 -11.86
N ALA A 148 -12.50 -3.59 -11.50
CA ALA A 148 -13.82 -4.17 -11.56
C ALA A 148 -14.07 -5.07 -10.35
N THR A 149 -15.31 -5.09 -9.88
CA THR A 149 -15.81 -6.05 -8.90
C THR A 149 -17.01 -6.76 -9.45
N ALA A 150 -17.17 -8.02 -9.12
CA ALA A 150 -18.35 -8.79 -9.47
C ALA A 150 -18.78 -9.66 -8.30
N GLN A 151 -20.07 -9.65 -8.01
CA GLN A 151 -20.68 -10.62 -7.11
C GLN A 151 -21.24 -11.77 -7.95
N ILE A 152 -20.86 -12.99 -7.62
CA ILE A 152 -21.31 -14.21 -8.29
C ILE A 152 -22.25 -14.96 -7.34
N GLY A 153 -23.52 -14.95 -7.67
CA GLY A 153 -24.56 -15.44 -6.76
C GLY A 153 -24.73 -14.55 -5.54
N LYS A 154 -24.92 -15.15 -4.35
CA LYS A 154 -25.15 -14.40 -3.11
C LYS A 154 -23.93 -14.30 -2.18
N LYS A 155 -22.92 -15.09 -2.43
CA LYS A 155 -21.86 -15.33 -1.45
C LYS A 155 -20.43 -15.12 -1.97
N HIS A 156 -20.25 -15.01 -3.26
CA HIS A 156 -18.92 -14.92 -3.86
C HIS A 156 -18.67 -13.53 -4.42
N ASN A 157 -17.63 -12.87 -3.97
CA ASN A 157 -17.21 -11.57 -4.49
C ASN A 157 -15.79 -11.70 -5.04
N VAL A 158 -15.59 -11.24 -6.26
CA VAL A 158 -14.27 -11.17 -6.89
C VAL A 158 -13.98 -9.72 -7.27
N TYR A 159 -12.69 -9.36 -7.21
CA TYR A 159 -12.25 -8.08 -7.70
C TYR A 159 -10.91 -8.18 -8.40
N VAL A 160 -10.68 -7.28 -9.31
CA VAL A 160 -9.38 -7.03 -9.93
C VAL A 160 -9.21 -5.53 -10.14
N ASP A 161 -8.04 -5.00 -9.84
CA ASP A 161 -7.66 -3.65 -10.20
C ASP A 161 -6.21 -3.56 -10.65
N ILE A 162 -5.94 -2.56 -11.48
CA ILE A 162 -4.62 -2.18 -11.96
C ILE A 162 -4.40 -0.74 -11.55
N GLU A 163 -3.29 -0.48 -10.87
CA GLU A 163 -2.96 0.83 -10.34
C GLU A 163 -1.54 1.23 -10.72
N ARG A 164 -1.32 2.52 -10.82
CA ARG A 164 -0.02 3.16 -10.96
C ARG A 164 0.13 4.23 -9.91
N ALA A 165 1.35 4.37 -9.37
CA ALA A 165 1.72 5.50 -8.53
C ALA A 165 2.85 6.29 -9.19
N SER A 166 2.76 7.61 -9.12
CA SER A 166 3.77 8.52 -9.69
C SER A 166 3.84 9.81 -8.89
N GLY A 167 5.04 10.21 -8.56
CA GLY A 167 5.34 11.50 -7.90
C GLY A 167 6.44 11.36 -6.87
N GLY A 168 7.17 12.45 -6.66
CA GLY A 168 8.24 12.54 -5.68
C GLY A 168 9.30 11.45 -5.83
N GLN A 169 9.62 10.83 -4.70
CA GLN A 169 10.56 9.70 -4.63
C GLN A 169 9.88 8.34 -4.86
N PHE A 170 8.53 8.29 -4.81
CA PHE A 170 7.77 7.06 -5.00
C PHE A 170 7.22 6.95 -6.42
N ASN A 171 7.69 5.94 -7.15
CA ASN A 171 7.22 5.64 -8.49
C ASN A 171 7.01 4.14 -8.64
N GLN A 172 5.75 3.72 -8.78
CA GLN A 172 5.36 2.34 -9.04
C GLN A 172 4.70 2.27 -10.42
N PRO A 173 5.39 1.73 -11.43
CA PRO A 173 4.86 1.74 -12.81
C PRO A 173 3.56 0.96 -12.94
N TRP A 174 3.41 -0.16 -12.26
CA TRP A 174 2.19 -0.97 -12.27
C TRP A 174 2.06 -1.80 -11.00
N ALA A 175 0.85 -1.89 -10.47
CA ALA A 175 0.43 -2.85 -9.46
C ALA A 175 -0.86 -3.52 -9.93
N VAL A 176 -0.94 -4.83 -9.82
CA VAL A 176 -2.14 -5.60 -10.10
C VAL A 176 -2.59 -6.26 -8.81
N ASN A 177 -3.82 -6.00 -8.43
CA ASN A 177 -4.44 -6.60 -7.26
C ASN A 177 -5.65 -7.43 -7.70
N ALA A 178 -5.75 -8.63 -7.16
CA ALA A 178 -6.90 -9.48 -7.36
C ALA A 178 -7.27 -10.15 -6.04
N GLY A 179 -8.55 -10.33 -5.81
CA GLY A 179 -9.01 -10.98 -4.60
C GLY A 179 -10.37 -11.63 -4.74
N TYR A 180 -10.62 -12.51 -3.80
CA TYR A 180 -11.84 -13.26 -3.67
C TYR A 180 -12.31 -13.23 -2.22
N ARG A 181 -13.60 -12.97 -2.00
CA ARG A 181 -14.26 -12.99 -0.71
C ARG A 181 -15.47 -13.91 -0.74
N PHE A 182 -15.56 -14.77 0.25
CA PHE A 182 -16.71 -15.63 0.49
C PHE A 182 -17.50 -15.15 1.70
N GLU A 183 -18.82 -15.02 1.57
CA GLU A 183 -19.73 -14.62 2.63
C GLU A 183 -20.47 -15.86 3.18
N TRP A 184 -20.34 -16.11 4.48
CA TRP A 184 -20.86 -17.34 5.12
C TRP A 184 -22.35 -17.27 5.44
N TRP A 185 -22.95 -16.06 5.57
CA TRP A 185 -24.35 -15.79 5.91
C TRP A 185 -25.12 -15.03 4.84
#